data_be5e11ff58b4289abd56a9b5c4dca443
#
_entry.id   be5e11ff58b4289abd56a9b5c4dca443
#
_cell.length_a   1.000
_cell.length_b   1.000
_cell.length_c   1.000
_cell.angle_alpha   90.00
_cell.angle_beta   90.00
_cell.angle_gamma   90.00
#
_symmetry.space_group_name_H-M   'P 1'
#
loop_
_entity.id
_entity.type
_entity.pdbx_description
1 polymer ?
#
loop_
_entity_poly.entity_id
_entity_poly.type
_entity_poly.pdbx_seq_one_letter_code
_entity_poly.pdbx_strand_id
1 'polypeptide(L)'
;MCNTNAGRVNMVINHSAGRLAVGKFGWKAQVASLVDFSADALLNEMGITNPIFRTEVCPQGNCRALDFNPVASLNDDGRAVDELNNFMTLLAAP
;
A
#
# COMPACT_ATOMS: atom_id res chain seq x y z
N MET A 1 35.33 -10.24 6.32
CA MET A 1 34.98 -11.34 5.41
C MET A 1 33.77 -10.96 4.59
N CYS A 2 33.90 -10.97 3.27
CA CYS A 2 32.77 -10.69 2.40
C CYS A 2 31.77 -11.84 2.44
N ASN A 3 30.53 -11.58 2.86
CA ASN A 3 29.47 -12.57 2.76
C ASN A 3 28.89 -12.54 1.35
N THR A 4 29.23 -13.51 0.51
CA THR A 4 28.77 -13.58 -0.88
C THR A 4 27.27 -13.86 -1.01
N ASN A 5 26.61 -14.27 0.08
CA ASN A 5 25.18 -14.55 0.10
C ASN A 5 24.35 -13.44 0.76
N ALA A 6 24.96 -12.28 1.05
CA ALA A 6 24.25 -11.14 1.56
C ALA A 6 23.27 -10.61 0.50
N GLY A 7 22.01 -10.54 0.85
CA GLY A 7 20.98 -9.94 0.00
C GLY A 7 21.16 -8.43 -0.14
N ARG A 8 20.40 -7.84 -1.04
CA ARG A 8 20.33 -6.38 -1.20
C ARG A 8 19.08 -5.83 -0.53
N VAL A 9 19.27 -4.73 0.18
CA VAL A 9 18.16 -3.98 0.75
C VAL A 9 17.45 -3.22 -0.38
N ASN A 10 16.13 -3.35 -0.43
CA ASN A 10 15.30 -2.54 -1.31
C ASN A 10 14.81 -1.30 -0.55
N MET A 11 15.25 -0.12 -0.98
CA MET A 11 14.79 1.15 -0.41
C MET A 11 13.57 1.63 -1.18
N VAL A 12 12.47 1.82 -0.49
CA VAL A 12 11.19 2.21 -1.07
C VAL A 12 10.60 3.41 -0.34
N ILE A 13 9.67 4.11 -0.98
CA ILE A 13 8.94 5.18 -0.32
C ILE A 13 7.93 4.58 0.66
N ASN A 14 8.06 4.94 1.93
CA ASN A 14 7.01 4.71 2.92
C ASN A 14 5.99 5.86 2.79
N HIS A 15 4.89 5.61 2.12
CA HIS A 15 3.89 6.62 1.79
C HIS A 15 3.23 7.22 3.03
N SER A 16 2.96 6.41 4.03
CA SER A 16 2.35 6.87 5.28
C SER A 16 3.27 7.78 6.09
N ALA A 17 4.59 7.56 6.00
CA ALA A 17 5.60 8.39 6.69
C ALA A 17 6.21 9.48 5.80
N GLY A 18 6.00 9.43 4.49
CA GLY A 18 6.52 10.42 3.54
C GLY A 18 8.04 10.39 3.36
N ARG A 19 8.70 9.25 3.57
CA ARG A 19 10.16 9.13 3.48
C ARG A 19 10.58 7.75 2.96
N LEU A 20 11.84 7.65 2.53
CA LEU A 20 12.44 6.38 2.17
C LEU A 20 12.60 5.48 3.42
N ALA A 21 12.31 4.20 3.24
CA ALA A 21 12.48 3.19 4.26
C ALA A 21 12.84 1.85 3.62
N VAL A 22 13.30 0.92 4.44
CA VAL A 22 13.59 -0.44 3.99
C VAL A 22 12.28 -1.15 3.65
N GLY A 23 12.18 -1.67 2.44
CA GLY A 23 11.08 -2.52 2.02
C GLY A 23 11.11 -3.86 2.75
N LYS A 24 9.96 -4.31 3.24
CA LYS A 24 9.85 -5.52 4.07
C LYS A 24 8.74 -6.45 3.58
N PHE A 25 7.70 -5.90 2.99
CA PHE A 25 6.48 -6.62 2.64
C PHE A 25 6.28 -6.69 1.14
N GLY A 26 5.47 -7.66 0.72
CA GLY A 26 5.23 -7.92 -0.68
C GLY A 26 6.28 -8.82 -1.32
N TRP A 27 6.04 -9.18 -2.56
CA TRP A 27 6.85 -10.17 -3.29
C TRP A 27 8.33 -9.83 -3.39
N LYS A 28 8.64 -8.58 -3.66
CA LYS A 28 10.02 -8.09 -3.84
C LYS A 28 10.43 -7.10 -2.75
N ALA A 29 9.86 -7.23 -1.55
CA ALA A 29 10.08 -6.26 -0.48
C ALA A 29 9.82 -4.83 -0.96
N GLN A 30 8.71 -4.63 -1.68
CA GLN A 30 8.38 -3.36 -2.33
C GLN A 30 7.60 -2.40 -1.44
N VAL A 31 7.19 -2.83 -0.27
CA VAL A 31 6.39 -2.04 0.66
C VAL A 31 7.07 -1.98 2.03
N ALA A 32 7.16 -0.79 2.59
CA ALA A 32 7.94 -0.56 3.82
C ALA A 32 7.14 -0.83 5.10
N SER A 33 5.81 -0.68 5.08
CA SER A 33 4.97 -0.80 6.27
C SER A 33 3.68 -1.55 5.99
N LEU A 34 3.08 -2.12 7.04
CA LEU A 34 1.77 -2.78 6.93
C LEU A 34 0.64 -1.79 6.62
N VAL A 35 0.77 -0.54 7.07
CA VAL A 35 -0.17 0.52 6.72
C VAL A 35 -0.18 0.75 5.22
N ASP A 36 0.98 0.95 4.62
CA ASP A 36 1.11 1.13 3.17
C ASP A 36 0.62 -0.11 2.41
N PHE A 37 0.96 -1.29 2.91
CA PHE A 37 0.52 -2.55 2.30
C PHE A 37 -1.01 -2.68 2.28
N SER A 38 -1.66 -2.39 3.40
CA SER A 38 -3.13 -2.43 3.51
C SER A 38 -3.78 -1.38 2.61
N ALA A 39 -3.26 -0.17 2.58
CA ALA A 39 -3.77 0.91 1.76
C ALA A 39 -3.61 0.62 0.25
N ASP A 40 -2.47 0.05 -0.14
CA ASP A 40 -2.19 -0.35 -1.52
C ASP A 40 -3.14 -1.47 -1.98
N ALA A 41 -3.37 -2.46 -1.13
CA ALA A 41 -4.29 -3.55 -1.42
C ALA A 41 -5.74 -3.05 -1.56
N LEU A 42 -6.19 -2.14 -0.70
CA LEU A 42 -7.51 -1.52 -0.84
C LEU A 42 -7.68 -0.84 -2.20
N LEU A 43 -6.68 -0.09 -2.64
CA LEU A 43 -6.74 0.59 -3.93
C LEU A 43 -6.66 -0.40 -5.10
N ASN A 44 -5.63 -1.23 -5.14
CA ASN A 44 -5.31 -2.02 -6.35
C ASN A 44 -6.15 -3.29 -6.49
N GLU A 45 -6.64 -3.87 -5.39
CA GLU A 45 -7.43 -5.09 -5.43
C GLU A 45 -8.93 -4.82 -5.34
N MET A 46 -9.33 -3.74 -4.66
CA MET A 46 -10.74 -3.44 -4.39
C MET A 46 -11.22 -2.11 -5.00
N GLY A 47 -10.33 -1.30 -5.56
CA GLY A 47 -10.69 0.01 -6.11
C GLY A 47 -11.13 1.02 -5.05
N ILE A 48 -10.62 0.90 -3.83
CA ILE A 48 -11.00 1.77 -2.72
C ILE A 48 -9.89 2.80 -2.48
N THR A 49 -10.16 4.05 -2.84
CA THR A 49 -9.27 5.17 -2.52
C THR A 49 -9.27 5.45 -1.02
N ASN A 50 -8.14 5.87 -0.51
CA ASN A 50 -7.92 6.09 0.91
C ASN A 50 -6.95 7.26 1.15
N PRO A 51 -6.71 7.71 2.39
CA PRO A 51 -5.87 8.88 2.64
C PRO A 51 -4.41 8.74 2.18
N ILE A 52 -3.89 7.52 2.06
CA ILE A 52 -2.53 7.26 1.60
C ILE A 52 -2.47 7.23 0.06
N PHE A 53 -3.41 6.51 -0.56
CA PHE A 53 -3.54 6.43 -2.02
C PHE A 53 -4.88 7.04 -2.44
N ARG A 54 -4.82 8.34 -2.73
CA ARG A 54 -6.01 9.17 -2.93
C ARG A 54 -6.58 9.13 -4.34
N THR A 55 -5.81 8.65 -5.30
CA THR A 55 -6.16 8.69 -6.72
C THR A 55 -6.46 7.29 -7.22
N GLU A 56 -7.61 7.17 -7.89
CA GLU A 56 -8.02 5.93 -8.54
C GLU A 56 -7.03 5.51 -9.63
N VAL A 57 -6.90 4.22 -9.83
CA VAL A 57 -6.07 3.66 -10.89
C VAL A 57 -6.82 3.70 -12.22
N CYS A 58 -6.12 4.08 -13.28
CA CYS A 58 -6.64 4.02 -14.66
C CYS A 58 -6.04 2.80 -15.38
N PRO A 59 -6.65 1.62 -15.28
CA PRO A 59 -6.11 0.43 -15.93
C PRO A 59 -5.97 0.64 -17.45
N GLN A 60 -4.85 0.22 -17.99
CA GLN A 60 -4.58 0.35 -19.43
C GLN A 60 -4.65 1.79 -19.97
N GLY A 61 -4.45 2.78 -19.09
CA GLY A 61 -4.50 4.19 -19.46
C GLY A 61 -5.90 4.75 -19.71
N ASN A 62 -6.96 3.99 -19.46
CA ASN A 62 -8.34 4.45 -19.63
C ASN A 62 -8.88 5.04 -18.33
N CYS A 63 -8.92 6.36 -18.27
CA CYS A 63 -9.43 7.08 -17.09
C CYS A 63 -10.92 7.47 -17.20
N ARG A 64 -11.61 7.05 -18.25
CA ARG A 64 -13.05 7.38 -18.42
C ARG A 64 -13.93 6.82 -17.31
N ALA A 65 -13.53 5.68 -16.74
CA ALA A 65 -14.26 5.07 -15.63
C ALA A 65 -14.32 5.98 -14.40
N LEU A 66 -13.37 6.90 -14.24
CA LEU A 66 -13.35 7.85 -13.12
C LEU A 66 -14.53 8.83 -13.16
N ASP A 67 -15.07 9.11 -14.33
CA ASP A 67 -16.22 10.00 -14.52
C ASP A 67 -17.50 9.40 -13.91
N PHE A 68 -17.51 8.12 -13.67
CA PHE A 68 -18.64 7.37 -13.10
C PHE A 68 -18.44 7.00 -11.62
N ASN A 69 -17.46 7.60 -10.96
CA ASN A 69 -17.23 7.35 -9.55
C ASN A 69 -18.43 7.85 -8.72
N PRO A 70 -19.16 6.96 -8.03
CA PRO A 70 -20.35 7.35 -7.28
C PRO A 70 -20.03 8.15 -6.01
N VAL A 71 -18.78 8.20 -5.60
CA VAL A 71 -18.31 8.88 -4.39
C VAL A 71 -17.44 10.04 -4.77
N ALA A 72 -17.87 11.26 -4.42
CA ALA A 72 -17.15 12.49 -4.75
C ALA A 72 -15.85 12.71 -3.95
N SER A 73 -15.65 11.95 -2.88
CA SER A 73 -14.48 12.02 -2.00
C SER A 73 -13.77 10.66 -1.95
N LEU A 74 -12.87 10.47 -0.98
CA LEU A 74 -12.25 9.18 -0.75
C LEU A 74 -13.30 8.13 -0.37
N ASN A 75 -13.12 6.91 -0.89
CA ASN A 75 -14.01 5.80 -0.54
C ASN A 75 -13.83 5.36 0.91
N ASP A 76 -12.60 5.40 1.41
CA ASP A 76 -12.28 5.16 2.81
C ASP A 76 -11.66 6.41 3.43
N ASP A 77 -12.11 6.78 4.62
CA ASP A 77 -11.59 7.92 5.37
C ASP A 77 -10.31 7.61 6.16
N GLY A 78 -9.79 6.40 6.05
CA GLY A 78 -8.63 5.87 6.76
C GLY A 78 -8.98 4.78 7.76
N ARG A 79 -10.25 4.62 8.09
CA ARG A 79 -10.70 3.64 9.09
C ARG A 79 -10.42 2.21 8.63
N ALA A 80 -10.74 1.86 7.39
CA ALA A 80 -10.48 0.51 6.88
C ALA A 80 -8.99 0.20 6.84
N VAL A 81 -8.16 1.18 6.45
CA VAL A 81 -6.69 1.03 6.48
C VAL A 81 -6.22 0.73 7.90
N ASP A 82 -6.69 1.49 8.89
CA ASP A 82 -6.30 1.32 10.29
C ASP A 82 -6.75 -0.03 10.86
N GLU A 83 -7.97 -0.44 10.56
CA GLU A 83 -8.50 -1.74 11.01
C GLU A 83 -7.70 -2.91 10.41
N LEU A 84 -7.38 -2.87 9.11
CA LEU A 84 -6.56 -3.87 8.46
C LEU A 84 -5.12 -3.89 9.01
N ASN A 85 -4.53 -2.72 9.22
CA ASN A 85 -3.21 -2.59 9.81
C ASN A 85 -3.17 -3.20 11.21
N ASN A 86 -4.15 -2.92 12.05
CA ASN A 86 -4.26 -3.47 13.39
C ASN A 86 -4.39 -5.00 13.35
N PHE A 87 -5.26 -5.50 12.48
CA PHE A 87 -5.41 -6.95 12.28
C PHE A 87 -4.09 -7.61 11.89
N MET A 88 -3.42 -7.09 10.87
CA MET A 88 -2.16 -7.65 10.38
C MET A 88 -1.04 -7.57 11.42
N THR A 89 -0.98 -6.47 12.17
CA THR A 89 0.04 -6.28 13.21
C THR A 89 -0.10 -7.25 14.37
N LEU A 90 -1.34 -7.64 14.68
CA LEU A 90 -1.65 -8.52 15.80
C LEU A 90 -1.65 -10.01 15.43
N LEU A 91 -1.48 -10.34 14.16
CA LEU A 91 -1.37 -11.73 13.74
C LEU A 91 -0.09 -12.36 14.31
N ALA A 92 -0.24 -13.53 14.91
CA ALA A 92 0.90 -14.32 15.34
C ALA A 92 1.60 -14.95 14.12
N ALA A 93 2.90 -15.14 14.25
CA ALA A 93 3.65 -15.91 13.26
C ALA A 93 3.13 -17.37 13.22
N PRO A 94 3.10 -18.00 12.05
CA PRO A 94 2.68 -19.39 11.92
C PRO A 94 3.64 -20.34 12.62
#